data_e7ee03f830dc7b2e602055c87d4a41e2
#
_entry.id   e7ee03f830dc7b2e602055c87d4a41e2
#
_cell.length_a   1.000
_cell.length_b   1.000
_cell.length_c   1.000
_cell.angle_alpha   90.00
_cell.angle_beta   90.00
_cell.angle_gamma   90.00
#
_symmetry.space_group_name_H-M   'P 1'
#
loop_
_entity.id
_entity.type
_entity.pdbx_description
1 polymer ?
#
loop_
_entity_poly.entity_id
_entity_poly.type
_entity_poly.pdbx_seq_one_letter_code
_entity_poly.pdbx_strand_id
1 'polypeptide(L)'
;MKAVWFEQFGPASDVLQVGELPDPTPGPGEVLVQLATSGVNPSDVKKRAGAFPNLLDTGLVIPHSDGAGSIIALGAGVTDRRIGERVFVYQGQYGRRLGTNAQFIAIDSQRAPSLPENADFAVGACIGIPIMTAHRCVFADGPIAGQTLLITGGAGRVGYYAVQWAKRFGARVIATASNPADAALCQSLGADAVVNHREPNWGDAVLDANAGAKVDRVIDVEFGANLPEVLKCIRTSGVIATYSSTQVAQPQLPFRDM
;
A
#
# COMPACT_ATOMS: atom_id res chain seq x y z
N MET A 1 22.42 -6.32 15.92
CA MET A 1 21.02 -5.90 16.03
C MET A 1 20.08 -7.07 16.02
N LYS A 2 18.98 -7.01 16.76
CA LYS A 2 17.90 -7.98 16.62
C LYS A 2 17.19 -7.77 15.29
N ALA A 3 16.91 -8.87 14.57
CA ALA A 3 16.21 -8.85 13.30
C ALA A 3 15.35 -10.10 13.09
N VAL A 4 14.42 -10.02 12.16
CA VAL A 4 13.70 -11.16 11.61
C VAL A 4 14.07 -11.30 10.14
N TRP A 5 14.45 -12.50 9.70
CA TRP A 5 14.85 -12.73 8.31
C TRP A 5 14.41 -14.12 7.82
N PHE A 6 14.57 -14.36 6.54
CA PHE A 6 14.42 -15.67 5.92
C PHE A 6 15.52 -15.92 4.88
N GLU A 7 15.88 -17.19 4.68
CA GLU A 7 16.92 -17.67 3.75
C GLU A 7 16.37 -18.67 2.73
N GLN A 8 15.09 -18.99 2.84
CA GLN A 8 14.35 -19.82 1.89
C GLN A 8 12.90 -19.35 1.80
N PHE A 9 12.25 -19.62 0.67
CA PHE A 9 10.82 -19.32 0.50
C PHE A 9 9.97 -20.36 1.23
N GLY A 10 8.81 -19.94 1.76
CA GLY A 10 7.88 -20.86 2.42
C GLY A 10 6.92 -20.18 3.40
N PRO A 11 6.16 -20.99 4.17
CA PRO A 11 5.30 -20.51 5.25
C PRO A 11 6.08 -19.77 6.33
N ALA A 12 5.44 -18.80 6.98
CA ALA A 12 6.11 -17.96 7.99
C ALA A 12 6.67 -18.76 9.16
N SER A 13 5.91 -19.76 9.64
CA SER A 13 6.32 -20.66 10.72
C SER A 13 7.60 -21.43 10.44
N ASP A 14 7.89 -21.71 9.18
CA ASP A 14 8.94 -22.63 8.77
C ASP A 14 10.23 -21.89 8.38
N VAL A 15 10.10 -20.66 7.89
CA VAL A 15 11.23 -19.94 7.27
C VAL A 15 11.65 -18.67 7.97
N LEU A 16 10.79 -18.03 8.81
CA LEU A 16 11.17 -16.84 9.53
C LEU A 16 12.06 -17.20 10.72
N GLN A 17 13.23 -16.58 10.77
CA GLN A 17 14.22 -16.70 11.84
C GLN A 17 14.26 -15.39 12.62
N VAL A 18 14.45 -15.48 13.94
CA VAL A 18 14.62 -14.34 14.84
C VAL A 18 15.95 -14.48 15.55
N GLY A 19 16.78 -13.44 15.51
CA GLY A 19 18.09 -13.50 16.13
C GLY A 19 18.89 -12.21 15.98
N GLU A 20 20.20 -12.34 16.12
CA GLU A 20 21.16 -11.24 16.03
C GLU A 20 21.87 -11.24 14.68
N LEU A 21 21.91 -10.08 14.04
CA LEU A 21 22.71 -9.79 12.84
C LEU A 21 23.66 -8.63 13.14
N PRO A 22 24.73 -8.45 12.37
CA PRO A 22 25.60 -7.26 12.46
C PRO A 22 24.78 -5.96 12.30
N ASP A 23 25.16 -4.93 13.04
CA ASP A 23 24.56 -3.61 12.87
C ASP A 23 24.95 -3.03 11.49
N PRO A 24 24.01 -2.46 10.74
CA PRO A 24 24.34 -1.83 9.47
C PRO A 24 25.06 -0.48 9.70
N THR A 25 25.96 -0.15 8.78
CA THR A 25 26.62 1.16 8.74
C THR A 25 26.08 1.94 7.54
N PRO A 26 25.67 3.21 7.70
CA PRO A 26 25.17 4.00 6.57
C PRO A 26 26.31 4.33 5.59
N GLY A 27 26.07 4.03 4.32
CA GLY A 27 26.95 4.42 3.22
C GLY A 27 26.79 5.89 2.84
N PRO A 28 27.54 6.38 1.82
CA PRO A 28 27.35 7.73 1.29
C PRO A 28 25.89 7.97 0.84
N GLY A 29 25.29 9.09 1.27
CA GLY A 29 23.90 9.44 0.98
C GLY A 29 22.84 8.70 1.83
N GLU A 30 23.26 7.76 2.68
CA GLU A 30 22.34 7.01 3.54
C GLU A 30 22.27 7.58 4.96
N VAL A 31 21.17 7.30 5.64
CA VAL A 31 21.00 7.50 7.08
C VAL A 31 20.85 6.16 7.78
N LEU A 32 21.29 6.07 9.03
CA LEU A 32 20.99 4.94 9.92
C LEU A 32 19.80 5.30 10.78
N VAL A 33 18.71 4.58 10.61
CA VAL A 33 17.48 4.76 11.39
C VAL A 33 17.38 3.66 12.45
N GLN A 34 17.24 4.06 13.71
CA GLN A 34 16.80 3.18 14.77
C GLN A 34 15.28 3.05 14.69
N LEU A 35 14.81 1.88 14.32
CA LEU A 35 13.39 1.60 14.10
C LEU A 35 12.67 1.39 15.43
N ALA A 36 11.59 2.13 15.62
CA ALA A 36 10.63 1.94 16.71
C ALA A 36 9.48 1.02 16.28
N THR A 37 9.14 1.05 15.00
CA THR A 37 8.02 0.27 14.43
C THR A 37 8.35 -0.16 13.01
N SER A 38 7.75 -1.30 12.58
CA SER A 38 7.86 -1.84 11.24
C SER A 38 6.48 -2.25 10.73
N GLY A 39 6.14 -1.85 9.51
CA GLY A 39 4.84 -2.10 8.88
C GLY A 39 4.82 -3.35 8.01
N VAL A 40 3.82 -4.20 8.19
CA VAL A 40 3.61 -5.42 7.39
C VAL A 40 2.64 -5.14 6.24
N ASN A 41 3.01 -5.55 5.04
CA ASN A 41 2.20 -5.41 3.83
C ASN A 41 1.96 -6.77 3.15
N PRO A 42 0.89 -6.92 2.35
CA PRO A 42 0.67 -8.14 1.56
C PRO A 42 1.85 -8.50 0.64
N SER A 43 2.60 -7.51 0.16
CA SER A 43 3.80 -7.72 -0.63
C SER A 43 4.90 -8.49 0.10
N ASP A 44 5.00 -8.34 1.42
CA ASP A 44 5.99 -9.03 2.24
C ASP A 44 5.68 -10.54 2.30
N VAL A 45 4.40 -10.88 2.44
CA VAL A 45 3.92 -12.27 2.37
C VAL A 45 4.19 -12.87 0.99
N LYS A 46 3.90 -12.14 -0.10
CA LYS A 46 4.15 -12.57 -1.47
C LYS A 46 5.64 -12.79 -1.74
N LYS A 47 6.51 -11.89 -1.27
CA LYS A 47 7.98 -12.02 -1.37
C LYS A 47 8.46 -13.28 -0.66
N ARG A 48 8.05 -13.49 0.59
CA ARG A 48 8.43 -14.67 1.37
C ARG A 48 7.89 -15.98 0.75
N ALA A 49 6.74 -15.93 0.09
CA ALA A 49 6.15 -17.06 -0.62
C ALA A 49 6.78 -17.34 -2.01
N GLY A 50 7.80 -16.57 -2.43
CA GLY A 50 8.53 -16.81 -3.68
C GLY A 50 8.02 -16.08 -4.92
N ALA A 51 7.14 -15.08 -4.77
CA ALA A 51 6.68 -14.27 -5.91
C ALA A 51 7.81 -13.48 -6.61
N PHE A 52 8.98 -13.37 -5.97
CA PHE A 52 10.19 -12.74 -6.52
C PHE A 52 11.34 -13.74 -6.44
N PRO A 53 11.50 -14.63 -7.42
CA PRO A 53 12.41 -15.79 -7.34
C PRO A 53 13.87 -15.40 -7.08
N ASN A 54 14.34 -14.27 -7.61
CA ASN A 54 15.73 -13.81 -7.46
C ASN A 54 16.01 -13.06 -6.14
N LEU A 55 15.04 -12.96 -5.25
CA LEU A 55 15.18 -12.19 -4.01
C LEU A 55 16.24 -12.77 -3.05
N LEU A 56 16.47 -14.07 -3.11
CA LEU A 56 17.43 -14.81 -2.27
C LEU A 56 18.80 -15.05 -2.94
N ASP A 57 19.01 -14.67 -4.20
CA ASP A 57 20.23 -14.98 -4.94
C ASP A 57 21.51 -14.45 -4.27
N THR A 58 21.41 -13.40 -3.47
CA THR A 58 22.54 -12.76 -2.81
C THR A 58 22.54 -12.93 -1.29
N GLY A 59 21.71 -13.83 -0.74
CA GLY A 59 21.67 -14.20 0.68
C GLY A 59 20.36 -13.88 1.39
N LEU A 60 20.40 -13.84 2.72
CA LEU A 60 19.22 -13.64 3.58
C LEU A 60 18.42 -12.36 3.25
N VAL A 61 17.14 -12.37 3.59
CA VAL A 61 16.22 -11.24 3.38
C VAL A 61 15.60 -10.84 4.73
N ILE A 62 15.78 -9.58 5.11
CA ILE A 62 15.00 -8.94 6.18
C ILE A 62 13.74 -8.37 5.53
N PRO A 63 12.53 -8.85 5.86
CA PRO A 63 11.30 -8.38 5.22
C PRO A 63 10.90 -6.97 5.66
N HIS A 64 9.80 -6.52 5.12
CA HIS A 64 9.09 -5.26 5.32
C HIS A 64 9.72 -4.05 4.63
N SER A 65 8.85 -3.23 4.06
CA SER A 65 9.23 -2.02 3.31
C SER A 65 8.95 -0.74 4.08
N ASP A 66 8.06 -0.77 5.05
CA ASP A 66 7.59 0.38 5.79
C ASP A 66 8.06 0.30 7.24
N GLY A 67 8.43 1.44 7.82
CA GLY A 67 8.84 1.54 9.20
C GLY A 67 8.90 2.98 9.67
N ALA A 68 9.14 3.20 10.93
CA ALA A 68 9.37 4.52 11.48
C ALA A 68 10.30 4.47 12.70
N GLY A 69 11.03 5.54 12.92
CA GLY A 69 12.01 5.62 14.01
C GLY A 69 12.76 6.94 14.02
N SER A 70 13.95 6.93 14.57
CA SER A 70 14.80 8.12 14.66
C SER A 70 16.16 7.89 13.99
N ILE A 71 16.67 8.90 13.32
CA ILE A 71 18.02 8.87 12.74
C ILE A 71 19.06 8.89 13.85
N ILE A 72 20.00 7.95 13.83
CA ILE A 72 21.09 7.85 14.83
C ILE A 72 22.48 8.06 14.24
N ALA A 73 22.62 7.96 12.91
CA ALA A 73 23.88 8.30 12.23
C ALA A 73 23.60 8.76 10.77
N LEU A 74 24.53 9.53 10.23
CA LEU A 74 24.48 10.05 8.87
C LEU A 74 25.69 9.52 8.09
N GLY A 75 25.47 9.06 6.87
CA GLY A 75 26.51 8.73 5.92
C GLY A 75 27.12 9.98 5.27
N ALA A 76 28.22 9.81 4.62
CA ALA A 76 28.91 10.92 3.95
C ALA A 76 28.00 11.61 2.91
N GLY A 77 28.01 12.94 2.88
CA GLY A 77 27.25 13.75 1.93
C GLY A 77 25.78 13.99 2.30
N VAL A 78 25.26 13.41 3.38
CA VAL A 78 23.90 13.72 3.87
C VAL A 78 23.90 15.09 4.56
N THR A 79 23.16 16.04 4.01
CA THR A 79 23.04 17.42 4.52
C THR A 79 21.61 17.84 4.79
N ASP A 80 20.63 17.03 4.35
CA ASP A 80 19.20 17.29 4.42
C ASP A 80 18.50 16.60 5.60
N ARG A 81 19.27 15.93 6.46
CA ARG A 81 18.79 15.19 7.65
C ARG A 81 19.66 15.49 8.87
N ARG A 82 19.16 15.20 10.06
CA ARG A 82 19.89 15.39 11.33
C ARG A 82 19.72 14.18 12.27
N ILE A 83 20.73 13.96 13.10
CA ILE A 83 20.65 12.96 14.18
C ILE A 83 19.53 13.36 15.15
N GLY A 84 18.76 12.37 15.62
CA GLY A 84 17.58 12.55 16.45
C GLY A 84 16.30 12.89 15.68
N GLU A 85 16.37 13.13 14.38
CA GLU A 85 15.18 13.40 13.57
C GLU A 85 14.26 12.19 13.52
N ARG A 86 12.96 12.43 13.77
CA ARG A 86 11.91 11.41 13.64
C ARG A 86 11.56 11.27 12.16
N VAL A 87 11.57 10.03 11.67
CA VAL A 87 11.33 9.74 10.25
C VAL A 87 10.41 8.55 10.09
N PHE A 88 9.76 8.47 8.94
CA PHE A 88 9.20 7.23 8.45
C PHE A 88 10.00 6.71 7.26
N VAL A 89 10.09 5.40 7.14
CA VAL A 89 10.81 4.73 6.05
C VAL A 89 9.80 4.19 5.06
N TYR A 90 10.00 4.49 3.79
CA TYR A 90 9.23 3.90 2.70
C TYR A 90 10.14 3.20 1.70
N GLN A 91 9.60 2.21 0.98
CA GLN A 91 10.36 1.41 0.03
C GLN A 91 11.64 0.78 0.61
N GLY A 92 11.65 0.47 1.91
CA GLY A 92 12.80 -0.10 2.60
C GLY A 92 13.34 -1.37 1.95
N GLN A 93 12.48 -2.11 1.25
CA GLN A 93 12.82 -3.34 0.54
C GLN A 93 12.68 -3.24 -0.99
N TYR A 94 12.60 -2.04 -1.56
CA TYR A 94 12.55 -1.85 -3.01
C TYR A 94 13.96 -1.88 -3.61
N GLY A 95 14.22 -2.90 -4.43
CA GLY A 95 15.53 -3.12 -5.04
C GLY A 95 16.62 -3.56 -4.06
N ARG A 96 16.25 -4.02 -2.85
CA ARG A 96 17.19 -4.44 -1.80
C ARG A 96 16.59 -5.53 -0.92
N ARG A 97 17.48 -6.29 -0.24
CA ARG A 97 17.09 -7.43 0.60
C ARG A 97 16.81 -7.05 2.05
N LEU A 98 17.42 -5.97 2.55
CA LEU A 98 17.39 -5.59 3.95
C LEU A 98 16.30 -4.55 4.18
N GLY A 99 15.18 -5.00 4.71
CA GLY A 99 14.01 -4.19 5.03
C GLY A 99 13.96 -3.72 6.49
N THR A 100 12.76 -3.37 6.94
CA THR A 100 12.54 -2.70 8.23
C THR A 100 12.22 -3.65 9.39
N ASN A 101 12.17 -4.97 9.19
CA ASN A 101 11.93 -5.93 10.29
C ASN A 101 13.22 -6.20 11.11
N ALA A 102 13.85 -5.13 11.59
CA ALA A 102 15.08 -5.13 12.38
C ALA A 102 15.12 -3.92 13.32
N GLN A 103 16.07 -3.89 14.24
CA GLN A 103 16.29 -2.71 15.11
C GLN A 103 16.82 -1.50 14.35
N PHE A 104 17.62 -1.72 13.29
CA PHE A 104 18.23 -0.65 12.51
C PHE A 104 18.09 -0.92 11.02
N ILE A 105 18.02 0.18 10.25
CA ILE A 105 18.14 0.15 8.79
C ILE A 105 19.05 1.29 8.31
N ALA A 106 20.04 0.96 7.48
CA ALA A 106 20.74 1.94 6.69
C ALA A 106 20.01 2.11 5.36
N ILE A 107 19.61 3.33 5.01
CA ILE A 107 18.77 3.61 3.85
C ILE A 107 19.06 5.01 3.28
N ASP A 108 18.87 5.19 1.98
CA ASP A 108 18.92 6.49 1.31
C ASP A 108 18.12 7.55 2.09
N SER A 109 18.73 8.71 2.35
CA SER A 109 18.14 9.80 3.11
C SER A 109 16.79 10.27 2.55
N GLN A 110 16.59 10.17 1.23
CA GLN A 110 15.33 10.51 0.58
C GLN A 110 14.20 9.53 0.90
N ARG A 111 14.53 8.29 1.27
CA ARG A 111 13.54 7.27 1.69
C ARG A 111 13.23 7.30 3.20
N ALA A 112 13.77 8.28 3.91
CA ALA A 112 13.53 8.52 5.33
C ALA A 112 13.06 9.97 5.56
N PRO A 113 11.90 10.40 5.00
CA PRO A 113 11.38 11.73 5.22
C PRO A 113 10.92 11.93 6.66
N SER A 114 10.89 13.22 7.08
CA SER A 114 10.51 13.61 8.44
C SER A 114 9.09 13.13 8.78
N LEU A 115 8.94 12.57 9.96
CA LEU A 115 7.63 12.24 10.55
C LEU A 115 7.18 13.43 11.41
N PRO A 116 5.99 14.01 11.16
CA PRO A 116 5.46 15.10 11.97
C PRO A 116 5.42 14.76 13.47
N GLU A 117 5.62 15.76 14.33
CA GLU A 117 5.68 15.55 15.79
C GLU A 117 4.38 15.00 16.38
N ASN A 118 3.23 15.37 15.78
CA ASN A 118 1.91 14.91 16.18
C ASN A 118 1.54 13.51 15.64
N ALA A 119 2.40 12.87 14.84
CA ALA A 119 2.23 11.49 14.39
C ALA A 119 3.11 10.56 15.22
N ASP A 120 2.57 9.46 15.72
CA ASP A 120 3.37 8.44 16.38
C ASP A 120 4.10 7.53 15.36
N PHE A 121 5.04 6.73 15.85
CA PHE A 121 5.79 5.83 14.97
C PHE A 121 4.94 4.70 14.38
N ALA A 122 3.86 4.30 15.05
CA ALA A 122 2.95 3.29 14.51
C ALA A 122 2.23 3.83 13.27
N VAL A 123 1.77 5.08 13.31
CA VAL A 123 1.24 5.79 12.13
C VAL A 123 2.32 5.87 11.06
N GLY A 124 3.57 6.27 11.41
CA GLY A 124 4.69 6.34 10.47
C GLY A 124 4.94 5.04 9.71
N ALA A 125 4.85 3.90 10.38
CA ALA A 125 5.00 2.58 9.74
C ALA A 125 3.80 2.14 8.86
N CYS A 126 2.70 2.88 8.87
CA CYS A 126 1.50 2.59 8.08
C CYS A 126 1.32 3.49 6.85
N ILE A 127 2.15 4.52 6.67
CA ILE A 127 1.98 5.51 5.60
C ILE A 127 2.83 5.27 4.34
N GLY A 128 3.72 4.29 4.34
CA GLY A 128 4.54 3.94 3.17
C GLY A 128 3.71 3.31 2.04
N ILE A 129 3.77 2.00 1.88
CA ILE A 129 3.09 1.29 0.78
C ILE A 129 1.59 1.61 0.68
N PRO A 130 0.78 1.57 1.75
CA PRO A 130 -0.66 1.79 1.61
C PRO A 130 -1.02 3.17 1.09
N ILE A 131 -0.44 4.23 1.69
CA ILE A 131 -0.82 5.60 1.32
C ILE A 131 -0.26 6.01 -0.04
N MET A 132 0.97 5.59 -0.37
CA MET A 132 1.59 5.86 -1.67
C MET A 132 0.83 5.15 -2.79
N THR A 133 0.40 3.92 -2.58
CA THR A 133 -0.44 3.17 -3.53
C THR A 133 -1.78 3.87 -3.74
N ALA A 134 -2.46 4.25 -2.65
CA ALA A 134 -3.71 5.00 -2.73
C ALA A 134 -3.55 6.33 -3.49
N HIS A 135 -2.53 7.12 -3.14
CA HIS A 135 -2.23 8.37 -3.81
C HIS A 135 -1.98 8.18 -5.31
N ARG A 136 -1.15 7.19 -5.67
CA ARG A 136 -0.86 6.88 -7.09
C ARG A 136 -2.13 6.50 -7.86
N CYS A 137 -2.96 5.62 -7.29
CA CYS A 137 -4.21 5.18 -7.93
C CYS A 137 -5.21 6.32 -8.09
N VAL A 138 -5.25 7.25 -7.14
CA VAL A 138 -6.19 8.40 -7.19
C VAL A 138 -5.75 9.46 -8.18
N PHE A 139 -4.44 9.81 -8.24
CA PHE A 139 -3.97 11.04 -8.88
C PHE A 139 -3.06 10.87 -10.10
N ALA A 140 -2.67 9.63 -10.49
CA ALA A 140 -1.67 9.44 -11.55
C ALA A 140 -2.01 10.09 -12.90
N ASP A 141 -3.31 10.25 -13.19
CA ASP A 141 -3.80 10.76 -14.47
C ASP A 141 -4.42 12.17 -14.34
N GLY A 142 -4.10 12.88 -13.27
CA GLY A 142 -4.51 14.27 -13.10
C GLY A 142 -5.58 14.49 -12.02
N PRO A 143 -6.20 15.68 -11.99
CA PRO A 143 -7.16 16.08 -10.97
C PRO A 143 -8.46 15.28 -11.06
N ILE A 144 -9.08 15.06 -9.90
CA ILE A 144 -10.30 14.24 -9.74
C ILE A 144 -11.52 15.04 -9.26
N ALA A 145 -11.38 16.34 -9.09
CA ALA A 145 -12.48 17.19 -8.62
C ALA A 145 -13.70 17.07 -9.54
N GLY A 146 -14.86 16.82 -8.97
CA GLY A 146 -16.11 16.62 -9.70
C GLY A 146 -16.29 15.24 -10.34
N GLN A 147 -15.30 14.36 -10.28
CA GLN A 147 -15.42 12.97 -10.76
C GLN A 147 -16.15 12.10 -9.74
N THR A 148 -16.74 11.00 -10.22
CA THR A 148 -17.23 9.90 -9.37
C THR A 148 -16.21 8.75 -9.40
N LEU A 149 -15.70 8.37 -8.23
CA LEU A 149 -14.75 7.29 -8.05
C LEU A 149 -15.40 6.09 -7.37
N LEU A 150 -15.19 4.90 -7.95
CA LEU A 150 -15.46 3.62 -7.30
C LEU A 150 -14.17 3.12 -6.64
N ILE A 151 -14.22 2.80 -5.35
CA ILE A 151 -13.09 2.26 -4.59
C ILE A 151 -13.45 0.88 -4.07
N THR A 152 -12.91 -0.17 -4.68
CA THR A 152 -13.19 -1.54 -4.25
C THR A 152 -12.39 -1.86 -2.98
N GLY A 153 -13.03 -2.53 -2.02
CA GLY A 153 -12.42 -2.81 -0.73
C GLY A 153 -12.08 -1.54 0.07
N GLY A 154 -13.03 -0.61 0.17
CA GLY A 154 -12.83 0.71 0.78
C GLY A 154 -12.34 0.69 2.23
N ALA A 155 -12.68 -0.33 3.03
CA ALA A 155 -12.19 -0.52 4.39
C ALA A 155 -10.79 -1.17 4.47
N GLY A 156 -10.23 -1.64 3.33
CA GLY A 156 -8.88 -2.21 3.25
C GLY A 156 -7.78 -1.16 3.40
N ARG A 157 -6.54 -1.61 3.59
CA ARG A 157 -5.39 -0.71 3.89
C ARG A 157 -5.19 0.40 2.85
N VAL A 158 -5.29 0.09 1.57
CA VAL A 158 -5.18 1.09 0.48
C VAL A 158 -6.51 1.84 0.31
N GLY A 159 -7.65 1.13 0.32
CA GLY A 159 -8.98 1.71 0.20
C GLY A 159 -9.25 2.79 1.25
N TYR A 160 -8.86 2.55 2.49
CA TYR A 160 -8.95 3.50 3.61
C TYR A 160 -8.37 4.89 3.28
N TYR A 161 -7.18 4.92 2.70
CA TYR A 161 -6.55 6.17 2.29
C TYR A 161 -7.11 6.71 0.97
N ALA A 162 -7.48 5.83 0.04
CA ALA A 162 -8.05 6.23 -1.24
C ALA A 162 -9.39 6.97 -1.07
N VAL A 163 -10.28 6.50 -0.18
CA VAL A 163 -11.54 7.17 0.15
C VAL A 163 -11.26 8.59 0.68
N GLN A 164 -10.37 8.73 1.64
CA GLN A 164 -10.04 10.03 2.24
C GLN A 164 -9.40 10.99 1.22
N TRP A 165 -8.44 10.51 0.41
CA TRP A 165 -7.84 11.31 -0.66
C TRP A 165 -8.88 11.78 -1.66
N ALA A 166 -9.73 10.87 -2.15
CA ALA A 166 -10.75 11.19 -3.13
C ALA A 166 -11.73 12.26 -2.59
N LYS A 167 -12.22 12.08 -1.36
CA LYS A 167 -13.11 13.06 -0.72
C LYS A 167 -12.46 14.41 -0.50
N ARG A 168 -11.24 14.44 0.03
CA ARG A 168 -10.50 15.67 0.28
C ARG A 168 -10.29 16.50 -0.98
N PHE A 169 -10.18 15.87 -2.13
CA PHE A 169 -9.94 16.51 -3.43
C PHE A 169 -11.20 16.64 -4.29
N GLY A 170 -12.38 16.56 -3.68
CA GLY A 170 -13.65 16.97 -4.30
C GLY A 170 -14.31 15.92 -5.20
N ALA A 171 -13.96 14.66 -5.07
CA ALA A 171 -14.65 13.60 -5.78
C ALA A 171 -15.90 13.11 -5.02
N ARG A 172 -16.88 12.57 -5.77
CA ARG A 172 -17.90 11.69 -5.24
C ARG A 172 -17.31 10.29 -5.09
N VAL A 173 -17.51 9.63 -3.96
CA VAL A 173 -16.93 8.32 -3.68
C VAL A 173 -18.00 7.28 -3.41
N ILE A 174 -17.95 6.21 -4.19
CA ILE A 174 -18.69 4.97 -3.94
C ILE A 174 -17.64 3.93 -3.53
N ALA A 175 -17.80 3.33 -2.34
CA ALA A 175 -16.89 2.28 -1.87
C ALA A 175 -17.57 0.91 -1.91
N THR A 176 -16.78 -0.16 -1.98
CA THR A 176 -17.33 -1.49 -1.72
C THR A 176 -16.85 -2.03 -0.38
N ALA A 177 -17.73 -2.72 0.33
CA ALA A 177 -17.45 -3.43 1.57
C ALA A 177 -18.21 -4.77 1.61
N SER A 178 -17.81 -5.69 2.48
CA SER A 178 -18.42 -7.03 2.54
C SER A 178 -19.22 -7.31 3.81
N ASN A 179 -19.23 -6.37 4.75
CA ASN A 179 -19.94 -6.48 6.01
C ASN A 179 -20.33 -5.10 6.56
N PRO A 180 -21.28 -5.02 7.53
CA PRO A 180 -21.75 -3.75 8.08
C PRO A 180 -20.67 -2.90 8.76
N ALA A 181 -19.70 -3.52 9.44
CA ALA A 181 -18.63 -2.78 10.12
C ALA A 181 -17.70 -2.07 9.13
N ASP A 182 -17.29 -2.75 8.06
CA ASP A 182 -16.51 -2.18 6.97
C ASP A 182 -17.30 -1.10 6.21
N ALA A 183 -18.60 -1.30 6.03
CA ALA A 183 -19.46 -0.29 5.41
C ALA A 183 -19.53 0.99 6.26
N ALA A 184 -19.73 0.86 7.57
CA ALA A 184 -19.73 1.97 8.50
C ALA A 184 -18.38 2.70 8.51
N LEU A 185 -17.27 1.97 8.45
CA LEU A 185 -15.93 2.56 8.32
C LEU A 185 -15.81 3.37 7.03
N CYS A 186 -16.19 2.81 5.88
CA CYS A 186 -16.14 3.55 4.60
C CYS A 186 -16.96 4.86 4.67
N GLN A 187 -18.16 4.82 5.27
CA GLN A 187 -18.98 6.02 5.46
C GLN A 187 -18.31 7.04 6.38
N SER A 188 -17.71 6.61 7.49
CA SER A 188 -16.98 7.51 8.40
C SER A 188 -15.75 8.17 7.75
N LEU A 189 -15.16 7.52 6.75
CA LEU A 189 -14.06 8.07 5.95
C LEU A 189 -14.53 9.06 4.87
N GLY A 190 -15.84 9.16 4.67
CA GLY A 190 -16.47 10.11 3.75
C GLY A 190 -16.99 9.48 2.44
N ALA A 191 -17.11 8.16 2.33
CA ALA A 191 -17.78 7.57 1.18
C ALA A 191 -19.25 8.02 1.11
N ASP A 192 -19.70 8.47 -0.07
CA ASP A 192 -21.07 8.95 -0.31
C ASP A 192 -22.07 7.79 -0.42
N ALA A 193 -21.58 6.60 -0.83
CA ALA A 193 -22.35 5.37 -0.85
C ALA A 193 -21.43 4.17 -0.64
N VAL A 194 -21.99 3.07 -0.12
CA VAL A 194 -21.27 1.81 0.04
C VAL A 194 -22.12 0.67 -0.51
N VAL A 195 -21.50 -0.16 -1.37
CA VAL A 195 -22.11 -1.32 -2.03
C VAL A 195 -21.48 -2.60 -1.50
N ASN A 196 -22.27 -3.65 -1.30
CA ASN A 196 -21.75 -4.95 -0.89
C ASN A 196 -21.27 -5.73 -2.12
N HIS A 197 -19.94 -5.88 -2.26
CA HIS A 197 -19.34 -6.60 -3.39
C HIS A 197 -19.49 -8.14 -3.32
N ARG A 198 -20.09 -8.69 -2.27
CA ARG A 198 -20.43 -10.11 -2.19
C ARG A 198 -21.80 -10.43 -2.77
N GLU A 199 -22.64 -9.41 -2.94
CA GLU A 199 -23.92 -9.58 -3.60
C GLU A 199 -23.73 -9.75 -5.11
N PRO A 200 -24.53 -10.59 -5.77
CA PRO A 200 -24.47 -10.72 -7.22
C PRO A 200 -24.84 -9.39 -7.89
N ASN A 201 -24.26 -9.12 -9.04
CA ASN A 201 -24.51 -7.90 -9.81
C ASN A 201 -24.24 -6.59 -9.04
N TRP A 202 -23.20 -6.56 -8.21
CA TRP A 202 -22.85 -5.37 -7.44
C TRP A 202 -22.47 -4.17 -8.32
N GLY A 203 -22.06 -4.39 -9.58
CA GLY A 203 -21.86 -3.32 -10.56
C GLY A 203 -23.15 -2.55 -10.85
N ASP A 204 -24.29 -3.24 -10.94
CA ASP A 204 -25.60 -2.60 -11.10
C ASP A 204 -25.98 -1.78 -9.86
N ALA A 205 -25.69 -2.30 -8.66
CA ALA A 205 -25.89 -1.55 -7.42
C ALA A 205 -24.99 -0.28 -7.33
N VAL A 206 -23.82 -0.28 -7.97
CA VAL A 206 -23.00 0.94 -8.12
C VAL A 206 -23.69 1.96 -9.02
N LEU A 207 -24.30 1.53 -10.13
CA LEU A 207 -25.10 2.42 -11.00
C LEU A 207 -26.29 3.01 -10.24
N ASP A 208 -27.03 2.20 -9.49
CA ASP A 208 -28.17 2.65 -8.69
C ASP A 208 -27.72 3.69 -7.65
N ALA A 209 -26.62 3.44 -6.95
CA ALA A 209 -26.03 4.37 -5.98
C ALA A 209 -25.54 5.68 -6.63
N ASN A 210 -25.32 5.68 -7.94
CA ASN A 210 -24.91 6.85 -8.73
C ASN A 210 -26.02 7.40 -9.64
N ALA A 211 -27.28 7.18 -9.29
CA ALA A 211 -28.44 7.65 -10.05
C ALA A 211 -28.42 7.22 -11.52
N GLY A 212 -27.93 6.02 -11.81
CA GLY A 212 -27.81 5.44 -13.14
C GLY A 212 -26.58 5.90 -13.94
N ALA A 213 -25.81 6.84 -13.42
CA ALA A 213 -24.60 7.32 -14.11
C ALA A 213 -23.41 6.37 -13.86
N LYS A 214 -22.56 6.25 -14.88
CA LYS A 214 -21.31 5.48 -14.78
C LYS A 214 -20.23 6.27 -14.04
N VAL A 215 -19.29 5.54 -13.39
CA VAL A 215 -18.17 6.15 -12.67
C VAL A 215 -17.03 6.53 -13.62
N ASP A 216 -16.26 7.55 -13.24
CA ASP A 216 -15.15 8.05 -14.05
C ASP A 216 -13.87 7.23 -13.85
N ARG A 217 -13.64 6.75 -12.62
CA ARG A 217 -12.42 6.05 -12.23
C ARG A 217 -12.74 4.94 -11.23
N VAL A 218 -12.01 3.85 -11.34
CA VAL A 218 -12.04 2.74 -10.38
C VAL A 218 -10.66 2.58 -9.75
N ILE A 219 -10.59 2.51 -8.42
CA ILE A 219 -9.40 2.12 -7.67
C ILE A 219 -9.64 0.70 -7.17
N ASP A 220 -8.92 -0.25 -7.73
CA ASP A 220 -9.28 -1.66 -7.64
C ASP A 220 -8.24 -2.52 -6.93
N VAL A 221 -8.71 -3.29 -5.94
CA VAL A 221 -7.88 -4.19 -5.13
C VAL A 221 -7.77 -5.60 -5.70
N GLU A 222 -8.71 -6.00 -6.56
CA GLU A 222 -8.80 -7.38 -7.07
C GLU A 222 -9.26 -7.40 -8.52
N PHE A 223 -8.37 -7.01 -9.42
CA PHE A 223 -8.68 -6.73 -10.82
C PHE A 223 -9.41 -7.88 -11.52
N GLY A 224 -8.86 -9.08 -11.45
CA GLY A 224 -9.40 -10.19 -12.23
C GLY A 224 -10.79 -10.63 -11.78
N ALA A 225 -11.06 -10.64 -10.48
CA ALA A 225 -12.36 -11.04 -9.97
C ALA A 225 -13.41 -9.91 -10.10
N ASN A 226 -12.97 -8.66 -10.02
CA ASN A 226 -13.88 -7.51 -10.07
C ASN A 226 -14.20 -7.03 -11.51
N LEU A 227 -13.36 -7.35 -12.47
CA LEU A 227 -13.45 -6.81 -13.83
C LEU A 227 -14.85 -6.94 -14.48
N PRO A 228 -15.56 -8.08 -14.41
CA PRO A 228 -16.89 -8.19 -15.01
C PRO A 228 -17.90 -7.17 -14.46
N GLU A 229 -17.87 -6.92 -13.17
CA GLU A 229 -18.78 -5.97 -12.52
C GLU A 229 -18.32 -4.52 -12.70
N VAL A 230 -17.01 -4.27 -12.70
CA VAL A 230 -16.42 -2.96 -12.98
C VAL A 230 -16.80 -2.48 -14.39
N LEU A 231 -16.76 -3.35 -15.39
CA LEU A 231 -17.11 -3.00 -16.77
C LEU A 231 -18.58 -2.58 -16.95
N LYS A 232 -19.50 -3.07 -16.10
CA LYS A 232 -20.89 -2.61 -16.11
C LYS A 232 -21.02 -1.15 -15.73
N CYS A 233 -20.24 -0.70 -14.73
CA CYS A 233 -20.42 0.59 -14.07
C CYS A 233 -19.37 1.66 -14.43
N ILE A 234 -18.26 1.34 -15.09
CA ILE A 234 -17.29 2.33 -15.56
C ILE A 234 -17.71 2.94 -16.91
N ARG A 235 -17.51 4.25 -17.10
CA ARG A 235 -17.80 4.91 -18.37
C ARG A 235 -16.76 4.58 -19.46
N THR A 236 -17.12 4.80 -20.70
CA THR A 236 -16.17 4.80 -21.82
C THR A 236 -15.04 5.81 -21.56
N SER A 237 -13.81 5.42 -21.85
CA SER A 237 -12.60 6.18 -21.51
C SER A 237 -12.42 6.46 -20.01
N GLY A 238 -13.07 5.68 -19.15
CA GLY A 238 -12.80 5.69 -17.70
C GLY A 238 -11.47 5.03 -17.39
N VAL A 239 -10.94 5.27 -16.19
CA VAL A 239 -9.64 4.75 -15.77
C VAL A 239 -9.83 3.67 -14.69
N ILE A 240 -9.20 2.51 -14.88
CA ILE A 240 -9.08 1.48 -13.85
C ILE A 240 -7.64 1.49 -13.35
N ALA A 241 -7.45 1.98 -12.12
CA ALA A 241 -6.17 1.94 -11.42
C ALA A 241 -6.16 0.73 -10.47
N THR A 242 -5.52 -0.36 -10.89
CA THR A 242 -5.45 -1.58 -10.09
C THR A 242 -4.08 -1.78 -9.46
N TYR A 243 -4.05 -2.40 -8.27
CA TYR A 243 -2.80 -2.69 -7.54
C TYR A 243 -2.70 -4.15 -7.08
N SER A 244 -3.72 -4.97 -7.31
CA SER A 244 -3.71 -6.39 -6.96
C SER A 244 -4.67 -7.20 -7.85
N SER A 245 -4.35 -8.47 -8.06
CA SER A 245 -5.21 -9.49 -8.64
C SER A 245 -4.77 -10.84 -8.07
N THR A 246 -5.35 -11.23 -6.94
CA THR A 246 -4.90 -12.41 -6.18
C THR A 246 -5.80 -13.61 -6.39
N GLN A 247 -7.12 -13.39 -6.49
CA GLN A 247 -8.09 -14.47 -6.72
C GLN A 247 -8.03 -14.96 -8.18
N VAL A 248 -7.89 -14.04 -9.13
CA VAL A 248 -7.72 -14.35 -10.55
C VAL A 248 -6.45 -13.68 -11.04
N ALA A 249 -5.32 -14.41 -10.91
CA ALA A 249 -3.99 -13.88 -11.23
C ALA A 249 -3.77 -13.63 -12.73
N GLN A 250 -4.49 -14.31 -13.59
CA GLN A 250 -4.42 -14.18 -15.05
C GLN A 250 -5.83 -13.96 -15.63
N PRO A 251 -6.39 -12.73 -15.50
CA PRO A 251 -7.72 -12.43 -16.00
C PRO A 251 -7.77 -12.43 -17.51
N GLN A 252 -8.90 -12.87 -18.07
CA GLN A 252 -9.20 -12.66 -19.47
C GLN A 252 -9.75 -11.24 -19.66
N LEU A 253 -9.20 -10.52 -20.64
CA LEU A 253 -9.67 -9.18 -20.97
C LEU A 253 -10.71 -9.26 -22.09
N PRO A 254 -11.99 -8.90 -21.86
CA PRO A 254 -13.03 -8.94 -22.86
C PRO A 254 -12.90 -7.72 -23.79
N PHE A 255 -12.07 -7.82 -24.80
CA PHE A 255 -11.70 -6.70 -25.69
C PHE A 255 -12.89 -5.91 -26.25
N ARG A 256 -14.03 -6.57 -26.49
CA ARG A 256 -15.22 -5.89 -27.05
C ARG A 256 -16.00 -5.08 -26.02
N ASP A 257 -15.80 -5.35 -24.73
CA ASP A 257 -16.53 -4.72 -23.63
C ASP A 257 -15.71 -3.60 -22.97
N MET A 258 -14.44 -3.52 -23.34
CA MET A 258 -13.48 -2.48 -22.91
C MET A 258 -13.46 -1.32 -23.90
#